data_29132c8b8055759f1245a19dbd2ee0a7
#
_entry.id   29132c8b8055759f1245a19dbd2ee0a7
#
_cell.length_a   1.000
_cell.length_b   1.000
_cell.length_c   1.000
_cell.angle_alpha   90.00
_cell.angle_beta   90.00
_cell.angle_gamma   90.00
#
_symmetry.space_group_name_H-M   'P 1'
#
loop_
_entity.id
_entity.type
_entity.pdbx_description
1 polymer ?
#
loop_
_entity_poly.entity_id
_entity_poly.type
_entity_poly.pdbx_seq_one_letter_code
_entity_poly.pdbx_strand_id
1 'polypeptide(L)'
;MNEVFVGRPSVLGTKRDVPVYSAIAKSRVEAPFLRLDEINLAGDDQADRTVHGGVDKAVYVYPATHYAAWSEQGFPVVAGDFGENASVTGVDEYDVRVGDVWAWGDALVQVSQPRTPCFKLAMKTGRKDVIPAMIDSGRSGWYLRVLRTGEVPTAGRMTLEERDPVNPTIAEVYVASFTNVAQLDDDRRDAYWALLDRVLAAPALSRQYRDGLESAKRRREERNAG
;
A
#
# COMPACT_ATOMS: atom_id res chain seq x y z
N MET A 1 -1.79 1.83 -16.41
CA MET A 1 -2.80 1.13 -15.59
C MET A 1 -3.43 0.04 -16.43
N ASN A 2 -3.56 -1.16 -15.90
CA ASN A 2 -4.05 -2.31 -16.67
C ASN A 2 -5.51 -2.60 -16.38
N GLU A 3 -5.88 -2.62 -15.09
CA GLU A 3 -7.21 -3.05 -14.64
C GLU A 3 -7.58 -2.32 -13.35
N VAL A 4 -8.89 -2.13 -13.15
CA VAL A 4 -9.46 -1.55 -11.93
C VAL A 4 -10.42 -2.54 -11.28
N PHE A 5 -10.39 -2.56 -9.95
CA PHE A 5 -11.18 -3.47 -9.13
C PHE A 5 -11.90 -2.71 -8.02
N VAL A 6 -13.13 -3.12 -7.73
CA VAL A 6 -13.94 -2.58 -6.64
C VAL A 6 -14.56 -3.70 -5.83
N GLY A 7 -14.82 -3.48 -4.56
CA GLY A 7 -15.45 -4.47 -3.68
C GLY A 7 -16.11 -3.84 -2.48
N ARG A 8 -17.23 -4.42 -2.06
CA ARG A 8 -17.92 -4.00 -0.83
C ARG A 8 -17.56 -4.92 0.33
N PRO A 9 -17.63 -4.42 1.57
CA PRO A 9 -17.43 -5.24 2.75
C PRO A 9 -18.33 -6.48 2.75
N SER A 10 -17.70 -7.64 2.87
CA SER A 10 -18.38 -8.93 3.01
C SER A 10 -17.69 -9.77 4.08
N VAL A 11 -18.32 -10.85 4.50
CA VAL A 11 -17.69 -11.80 5.44
C VAL A 11 -16.60 -12.56 4.70
N LEU A 12 -15.35 -12.32 5.10
CA LEU A 12 -14.17 -13.00 4.54
C LEU A 12 -13.97 -14.40 5.16
N GLY A 13 -14.49 -14.62 6.35
CA GLY A 13 -14.36 -15.83 7.15
C GLY A 13 -14.57 -15.53 8.62
N THR A 14 -14.15 -16.45 9.50
CA THR A 14 -14.24 -16.27 10.95
C THR A 14 -12.86 -16.32 11.60
N LYS A 15 -12.68 -15.59 12.71
CA LYS A 15 -11.51 -15.65 13.57
C LYS A 15 -11.97 -15.74 15.02
N ARG A 16 -11.65 -16.86 15.70
CA ARG A 16 -12.16 -17.15 17.06
C ARG A 16 -13.68 -17.00 17.14
N ASP A 17 -14.39 -17.62 16.19
CA ASP A 17 -15.85 -17.63 16.04
C ASP A 17 -16.51 -16.26 15.81
N VAL A 18 -15.71 -15.21 15.54
CA VAL A 18 -16.21 -13.88 15.21
C VAL A 18 -16.08 -13.66 13.68
N PRO A 19 -17.14 -13.22 12.99
CA PRO A 19 -17.08 -12.89 11.56
C PRO A 19 -16.05 -11.78 11.30
N VAL A 20 -15.20 -11.98 10.29
CA VAL A 20 -14.25 -10.98 9.81
C VAL A 20 -14.79 -10.34 8.55
N TYR A 21 -15.14 -9.05 8.63
CA TYR A 21 -15.57 -8.26 7.49
C TYR A 21 -14.38 -7.63 6.76
N SER A 22 -14.41 -7.66 5.43
CA SER A 22 -13.38 -7.03 4.60
C SER A 22 -13.91 -6.73 3.20
N ALA A 23 -13.39 -5.66 2.59
CA ALA A 23 -13.56 -5.33 1.18
C ALA A 23 -12.36 -5.81 0.32
N ILE A 24 -11.53 -6.73 0.84
CA ILE A 24 -10.35 -7.25 0.13
C ILE A 24 -10.74 -8.14 -1.08
N ALA A 25 -11.93 -8.73 -1.05
CA ALA A 25 -12.46 -9.48 -2.20
C ALA A 25 -13.06 -8.47 -3.19
N LYS A 26 -12.33 -8.21 -4.27
CA LYS A 26 -12.70 -7.24 -5.29
C LYS A 26 -13.02 -7.93 -6.60
N SER A 27 -13.85 -7.28 -7.42
CA SER A 27 -14.20 -7.72 -8.78
C SER A 27 -13.70 -6.68 -9.79
N ARG A 28 -13.28 -7.16 -10.95
CA ARG A 28 -12.87 -6.31 -12.05
C ARG A 28 -14.04 -5.45 -12.52
N VAL A 29 -13.72 -4.20 -12.87
CA VAL A 29 -14.68 -3.25 -13.43
C VAL A 29 -14.65 -3.34 -14.95
N GLU A 30 -15.83 -3.52 -15.55
CA GLU A 30 -16.00 -3.56 -17.02
C GLU A 30 -16.37 -2.19 -17.60
N ALA A 31 -16.89 -1.26 -16.80
CA ALA A 31 -17.20 0.09 -17.24
C ALA A 31 -15.92 0.83 -17.65
N PRO A 32 -15.92 1.65 -18.73
CA PRO A 32 -14.73 2.35 -19.18
C PRO A 32 -14.27 3.48 -18.24
N PHE A 33 -15.17 3.99 -17.41
CA PHE A 33 -14.90 5.05 -16.44
C PHE A 33 -15.62 4.77 -15.11
N LEU A 34 -15.05 5.32 -14.02
CA LEU A 34 -15.64 5.35 -12.69
C LEU A 34 -15.49 6.72 -12.06
N ARG A 35 -16.42 7.07 -11.17
CA ARG A 35 -16.25 8.20 -10.26
C ARG A 35 -15.24 7.84 -9.18
N LEU A 36 -14.23 8.67 -8.97
CA LEU A 36 -13.34 8.66 -7.81
C LEU A 36 -13.75 9.80 -6.87
N ASP A 37 -14.25 9.45 -5.70
CA ASP A 37 -14.59 10.36 -4.62
C ASP A 37 -13.43 10.49 -3.62
N GLU A 38 -13.59 11.25 -2.55
CA GLU A 38 -12.51 11.56 -1.59
C GLU A 38 -11.88 10.32 -0.95
N ILE A 39 -12.63 9.23 -0.81
CA ILE A 39 -12.21 8.04 -0.06
C ILE A 39 -12.34 6.72 -0.80
N ASN A 40 -13.06 6.67 -1.94
CA ASN A 40 -13.31 5.44 -2.69
C ASN A 40 -13.55 5.69 -4.17
N LEU A 41 -13.31 4.64 -4.98
CA LEU A 41 -13.92 4.47 -6.30
C LEU A 41 -15.42 4.11 -6.16
N ALA A 42 -16.25 4.57 -7.09
CA ALA A 42 -17.65 4.17 -7.13
C ALA A 42 -17.79 2.64 -7.19
N GLY A 43 -18.59 2.08 -6.29
CA GLY A 43 -18.75 0.62 -6.15
C GLY A 43 -17.76 -0.05 -5.19
N ASP A 44 -16.71 0.65 -4.76
CA ASP A 44 -15.80 0.22 -3.69
C ASP A 44 -16.29 0.72 -2.33
N ASP A 45 -15.87 0.06 -1.25
CA ASP A 45 -16.06 0.57 0.11
C ASP A 45 -14.95 0.03 1.05
N GLN A 46 -14.86 0.63 2.23
CA GLN A 46 -13.88 0.31 3.25
C GLN A 46 -14.57 -0.28 4.48
N ALA A 47 -14.25 -1.54 4.83
CA ALA A 47 -14.85 -2.24 5.97
C ALA A 47 -14.48 -1.63 7.34
N ASP A 48 -13.39 -0.88 7.40
CA ASP A 48 -12.86 -0.26 8.62
C ASP A 48 -12.05 0.98 8.22
N ARG A 49 -12.62 2.14 8.50
CA ARG A 49 -12.01 3.45 8.16
C ARG A 49 -10.98 3.92 9.17
N THR A 50 -10.85 3.26 10.30
CA THR A 50 -9.92 3.66 11.37
C THR A 50 -8.54 3.03 11.22
N VAL A 51 -8.46 1.77 10.77
CA VAL A 51 -7.21 1.03 10.63
C VAL A 51 -6.90 0.66 9.18
N HIS A 52 -7.91 0.17 8.44
CA HIS A 52 -7.73 -0.38 7.09
C HIS A 52 -8.22 0.53 5.97
N GLY A 53 -8.66 1.75 6.27
CA GLY A 53 -9.22 2.72 5.34
C GLY A 53 -8.89 4.16 5.74
N GLY A 54 -9.75 5.09 5.34
CA GLY A 54 -9.61 6.54 5.54
C GLY A 54 -9.05 7.22 4.30
N VAL A 55 -8.96 8.55 4.38
CA VAL A 55 -8.56 9.41 3.24
C VAL A 55 -7.19 9.06 2.65
N ASP A 56 -6.25 8.61 3.48
CA ASP A 56 -4.90 8.24 3.05
C ASP A 56 -4.82 6.88 2.35
N LYS A 57 -5.92 6.12 2.33
CA LYS A 57 -6.04 4.78 1.75
C LYS A 57 -7.23 4.68 0.80
N ALA A 58 -7.50 5.76 0.05
CA ALA A 58 -8.63 5.82 -0.87
C ALA A 58 -8.51 4.83 -2.03
N VAL A 59 -7.31 4.63 -2.55
CA VAL A 59 -7.03 3.69 -3.65
C VAL A 59 -5.78 2.88 -3.31
N TYR A 60 -5.86 1.56 -3.39
CA TYR A 60 -4.70 0.69 -3.31
C TYR A 60 -4.23 0.31 -4.72
N VAL A 61 -2.96 0.60 -5.01
CA VAL A 61 -2.29 0.32 -6.28
C VAL A 61 -1.29 -0.81 -6.12
N TYR A 62 -1.23 -1.71 -7.12
CA TYR A 62 -0.31 -2.84 -7.11
C TYR A 62 0.38 -3.04 -8.47
N PRO A 63 1.73 -3.22 -8.50
CA PRO A 63 2.47 -3.50 -9.73
C PRO A 63 2.12 -4.85 -10.32
N ALA A 64 1.66 -4.87 -11.58
CA ALA A 64 1.27 -6.11 -12.26
C ALA A 64 2.44 -7.08 -12.51
N THR A 65 3.67 -6.56 -12.58
CA THR A 65 4.90 -7.35 -12.74
C THR A 65 5.12 -8.33 -11.59
N HIS A 66 4.55 -8.05 -10.40
CA HIS A 66 4.72 -8.90 -9.23
C HIS A 66 3.93 -10.21 -9.30
N TYR A 67 2.83 -10.30 -10.08
CA TYR A 67 2.05 -11.55 -10.15
C TYR A 67 2.85 -12.72 -10.70
N ALA A 68 3.68 -12.51 -11.73
CA ALA A 68 4.57 -13.54 -12.26
C ALA A 68 5.55 -14.02 -11.19
N ALA A 69 6.20 -13.09 -10.49
CA ALA A 69 7.14 -13.41 -9.42
C ALA A 69 6.49 -14.11 -8.21
N TRP A 70 5.23 -13.83 -7.90
CA TRP A 70 4.46 -14.57 -6.91
C TRP A 70 4.15 -15.99 -7.36
N SER A 71 3.74 -16.15 -8.62
CA SER A 71 3.47 -17.47 -9.20
C SER A 71 4.71 -18.37 -9.17
N GLU A 72 5.89 -17.84 -9.52
CA GLU A 72 7.18 -18.54 -9.45
C GLU A 72 7.54 -18.96 -8.01
N GLN A 73 7.09 -18.23 -7.01
CA GLN A 73 7.27 -18.55 -5.58
C GLN A 73 6.17 -19.47 -5.03
N GLY A 74 5.30 -20.01 -5.90
CA GLY A 74 4.23 -20.93 -5.51
C GLY A 74 3.00 -20.26 -4.90
N PHE A 75 2.81 -18.95 -5.13
CA PHE A 75 1.58 -18.22 -4.80
C PHE A 75 0.79 -17.97 -6.09
N PRO A 76 -0.21 -18.79 -6.43
CA PRO A 76 -0.98 -18.65 -7.67
C PRO A 76 -1.97 -17.47 -7.56
N VAL A 77 -1.46 -16.25 -7.55
CA VAL A 77 -2.24 -15.02 -7.43
C VAL A 77 -2.36 -14.30 -8.77
N VAL A 78 -3.48 -13.66 -8.98
CA VAL A 78 -3.78 -12.84 -10.15
C VAL A 78 -4.20 -11.43 -9.72
N ALA A 79 -4.39 -10.54 -10.68
CA ALA A 79 -4.84 -9.17 -10.42
C ALA A 79 -6.18 -9.18 -9.65
N GLY A 80 -6.27 -8.37 -8.59
CA GLY A 80 -7.38 -8.31 -7.64
C GLY A 80 -7.19 -9.15 -6.36
N ASP A 81 -6.26 -10.10 -6.34
CA ASP A 81 -6.11 -11.04 -5.22
C ASP A 81 -5.45 -10.42 -3.99
N PHE A 82 -4.65 -9.38 -4.14
CA PHE A 82 -4.13 -8.62 -3.02
C PHE A 82 -5.13 -7.58 -2.48
N GLY A 83 -6.30 -7.45 -3.11
CA GLY A 83 -7.34 -6.48 -2.75
C GLY A 83 -7.05 -5.08 -3.28
N GLU A 84 -6.21 -4.96 -4.30
CA GLU A 84 -5.91 -3.71 -4.97
C GLU A 84 -7.11 -3.17 -5.72
N ASN A 85 -7.16 -1.82 -5.84
CA ASN A 85 -8.12 -1.12 -6.68
C ASN A 85 -7.59 -0.92 -8.10
N ALA A 86 -6.28 -0.79 -8.26
CA ALA A 86 -5.65 -0.59 -9.56
C ALA A 86 -4.41 -1.47 -9.72
N SER A 87 -4.36 -2.22 -10.82
CA SER A 87 -3.15 -2.92 -11.28
C SER A 87 -2.42 -2.04 -12.29
N VAL A 88 -1.11 -1.84 -12.12
CA VAL A 88 -0.30 -0.94 -12.95
C VAL A 88 0.93 -1.63 -13.53
N THR A 89 1.43 -1.12 -14.66
CA THR A 89 2.71 -1.51 -15.25
C THR A 89 3.62 -0.31 -15.46
N GLY A 90 4.93 -0.59 -15.57
CA GLY A 90 5.94 0.42 -15.89
C GLY A 90 6.50 1.18 -14.69
N VAL A 91 6.01 0.89 -13.50
CA VAL A 91 6.52 1.42 -12.22
C VAL A 91 6.33 0.39 -11.11
N ASP A 92 7.22 0.43 -10.12
CA ASP A 92 7.15 -0.37 -8.90
C ASP A 92 7.48 0.45 -7.65
N GLU A 93 7.71 -0.20 -6.51
CA GLU A 93 8.00 0.42 -5.23
C GLU A 93 9.34 1.19 -5.19
N TYR A 94 10.25 0.88 -6.12
CA TYR A 94 11.54 1.58 -6.25
C TYR A 94 11.41 2.86 -7.07
N ASP A 95 10.41 2.94 -7.96
CA ASP A 95 10.18 4.09 -8.85
C ASP A 95 9.29 5.15 -8.21
N VAL A 96 8.33 4.73 -7.37
CA VAL A 96 7.27 5.59 -6.81
C VAL A 96 7.69 6.13 -5.45
N ARG A 97 7.49 7.45 -5.26
CA ARG A 97 7.87 8.16 -4.02
C ARG A 97 6.63 8.63 -3.25
N VAL A 98 6.76 8.67 -1.94
CA VAL A 98 5.77 9.33 -1.08
C VAL A 98 5.64 10.79 -1.50
N GLY A 99 4.41 11.23 -1.75
CA GLY A 99 4.14 12.59 -2.21
C GLY A 99 4.06 12.75 -3.73
N ASP A 100 4.46 11.76 -4.54
CA ASP A 100 4.21 11.80 -5.98
C ASP A 100 2.74 12.08 -6.25
N VAL A 101 2.45 13.08 -7.09
CA VAL A 101 1.10 13.42 -7.54
C VAL A 101 0.90 12.92 -8.97
N TRP A 102 -0.19 12.20 -9.17
CA TRP A 102 -0.54 11.63 -10.47
C TRP A 102 -1.90 12.12 -10.94
N ALA A 103 -1.99 12.49 -12.21
CA ALA A 103 -3.27 12.69 -12.87
C ALA A 103 -3.84 11.32 -13.30
N TRP A 104 -5.12 11.10 -13.00
CA TRP A 104 -5.88 9.93 -13.39
C TRP A 104 -7.24 10.36 -13.90
N GLY A 105 -7.37 10.51 -15.24
CA GLY A 105 -8.54 11.17 -15.84
C GLY A 105 -8.70 12.60 -15.30
N ASP A 106 -9.87 12.93 -14.77
CA ASP A 106 -10.15 14.24 -14.17
C ASP A 106 -9.63 14.38 -12.73
N ALA A 107 -9.26 13.27 -12.09
CA ALA A 107 -8.81 13.25 -10.70
C ALA A 107 -7.32 13.54 -10.57
N LEU A 108 -6.92 14.06 -9.39
CA LEU A 108 -5.53 14.08 -8.91
C LEU A 108 -5.41 13.22 -7.66
N VAL A 109 -4.40 12.36 -7.63
CA VAL A 109 -4.14 11.45 -6.52
C VAL A 109 -2.69 11.56 -6.08
N GLN A 110 -2.43 11.36 -4.78
CA GLN A 110 -1.10 11.47 -4.20
C GLN A 110 -0.71 10.20 -3.45
N VAL A 111 0.52 9.76 -3.65
CA VAL A 111 1.11 8.63 -2.93
C VAL A 111 1.27 8.96 -1.45
N SER A 112 0.67 8.15 -0.58
CA SER A 112 0.60 8.38 0.85
C SER A 112 1.47 7.45 1.69
N GLN A 113 1.54 6.16 1.35
CA GLN A 113 2.23 5.14 2.12
C GLN A 113 2.29 3.79 1.39
N PRO A 114 3.24 2.86 1.74
CA PRO A 114 3.16 1.47 1.32
C PRO A 114 1.99 0.74 2.01
N ARG A 115 1.57 -0.38 1.44
CA ARG A 115 0.62 -1.27 2.11
C ARG A 115 1.35 -2.16 3.12
N THR A 116 0.84 -2.19 4.33
CA THR A 116 1.28 -3.14 5.37
C THR A 116 0.47 -4.43 5.26
N PRO A 117 1.09 -5.62 5.10
CA PRO A 117 0.34 -6.88 5.05
C PRO A 117 -0.33 -7.17 6.38
N CYS A 118 -1.53 -7.75 6.33
CA CYS A 118 -2.28 -8.10 7.51
C CYS A 118 -2.94 -9.49 7.37
N PHE A 119 -3.47 -10.02 8.48
CA PHE A 119 -4.08 -11.36 8.52
C PHE A 119 -5.25 -11.53 7.51
N LYS A 120 -5.92 -10.45 7.10
CA LYS A 120 -6.99 -10.52 6.10
C LYS A 120 -6.45 -10.97 4.72
N LEU A 121 -5.19 -10.60 4.38
CA LEU A 121 -4.52 -11.10 3.19
C LEU A 121 -4.32 -12.63 3.26
N ALA A 122 -3.83 -13.12 4.39
CA ALA A 122 -3.67 -14.56 4.59
C ALA A 122 -5.01 -15.33 4.54
N MET A 123 -6.10 -14.72 5.04
CA MET A 123 -7.45 -15.29 4.91
C MET A 123 -7.93 -15.31 3.46
N LYS A 124 -7.70 -14.25 2.68
CA LYS A 124 -8.10 -14.12 1.28
C LYS A 124 -7.37 -15.13 0.39
N THR A 125 -6.05 -15.28 0.59
CA THR A 125 -5.21 -16.18 -0.20
C THR A 125 -5.23 -17.63 0.29
N GLY A 126 -5.78 -17.89 1.49
CA GLY A 126 -5.69 -19.21 2.14
C GLY A 126 -4.26 -19.59 2.60
N ARG A 127 -3.30 -18.66 2.54
CA ARG A 127 -1.86 -18.89 2.77
C ARG A 127 -1.35 -17.94 3.86
N LYS A 128 -0.92 -18.48 5.00
CA LYS A 128 -0.34 -17.69 6.10
C LYS A 128 1.05 -17.15 5.78
N ASP A 129 1.80 -17.86 4.97
CA ASP A 129 3.15 -17.54 4.54
C ASP A 129 3.22 -16.38 3.52
N VAL A 130 2.09 -15.94 2.96
CA VAL A 130 2.04 -14.73 2.11
C VAL A 130 2.47 -13.46 2.85
N ILE A 131 2.24 -13.40 4.17
CA ILE A 131 2.61 -12.22 4.98
C ILE A 131 4.14 -12.09 5.08
N PRO A 132 4.90 -13.09 5.62
CA PRO A 132 6.36 -13.00 5.62
C PRO A 132 6.93 -12.88 4.21
N ALA A 133 6.42 -13.60 3.21
CA ALA A 133 6.89 -13.48 1.83
C ALA A 133 6.72 -12.06 1.27
N MET A 134 5.62 -11.35 1.60
CA MET A 134 5.44 -9.94 1.22
C MET A 134 6.42 -9.03 1.97
N ILE A 135 6.68 -9.28 3.25
CA ILE A 135 7.64 -8.51 4.04
C ILE A 135 9.05 -8.69 3.45
N ASP A 136 9.46 -9.90 3.19
CA ASP A 136 10.80 -10.23 2.70
C ASP A 136 11.05 -9.71 1.28
N SER A 137 10.02 -9.76 0.42
CA SER A 137 10.15 -9.32 -0.98
C SER A 137 10.00 -7.81 -1.18
N GLY A 138 9.36 -7.10 -0.25
CA GLY A 138 9.02 -5.68 -0.41
C GLY A 138 7.91 -5.38 -1.43
N ARG A 139 7.29 -6.41 -2.04
CA ARG A 139 6.23 -6.27 -3.04
C ARG A 139 4.91 -5.88 -2.41
N SER A 140 4.85 -4.65 -1.91
CA SER A 140 3.74 -4.17 -1.08
C SER A 140 2.66 -3.45 -1.87
N GLY A 141 3.01 -2.82 -3.01
CA GLY A 141 2.20 -1.77 -3.59
C GLY A 141 2.08 -0.57 -2.66
N TRP A 142 1.22 0.38 -3.00
CA TRP A 142 1.06 1.62 -2.24
C TRP A 142 -0.37 2.12 -2.25
N TYR A 143 -0.67 3.01 -1.31
CA TYR A 143 -1.93 3.72 -1.24
C TYR A 143 -1.83 5.12 -1.83
N LEU A 144 -2.96 5.57 -2.39
CA LEU A 144 -3.17 6.92 -2.87
C LEU A 144 -4.27 7.58 -2.05
N ARG A 145 -4.08 8.87 -1.73
CA ARG A 145 -5.15 9.79 -1.31
C ARG A 145 -5.65 10.59 -2.49
N VAL A 146 -6.86 11.09 -2.41
CA VAL A 146 -7.47 11.91 -3.45
C VAL A 146 -7.25 13.38 -3.13
N LEU A 147 -6.57 14.12 -4.02
CA LEU A 147 -6.40 15.57 -3.92
C LEU A 147 -7.52 16.31 -4.67
N ARG A 148 -7.98 15.75 -5.76
CA ARG A 148 -9.11 16.24 -6.55
C ARG A 148 -9.93 15.04 -7.03
N THR A 149 -11.22 15.05 -6.75
CA THR A 149 -12.16 14.04 -7.22
C THR A 149 -12.44 14.20 -8.72
N GLY A 150 -12.86 13.13 -9.39
CA GLY A 150 -13.13 13.20 -10.81
C GLY A 150 -13.62 11.88 -11.39
N GLU A 151 -13.89 11.87 -12.69
CA GLU A 151 -14.09 10.66 -13.46
C GLU A 151 -12.72 10.10 -13.87
N VAL A 152 -12.51 8.82 -13.62
CA VAL A 152 -11.24 8.13 -13.89
C VAL A 152 -11.44 6.98 -14.86
N PRO A 153 -10.56 6.80 -15.86
CA PRO A 153 -10.62 5.68 -16.77
C PRO A 153 -10.20 4.38 -16.06
N THR A 154 -10.82 3.26 -16.40
CA THR A 154 -10.51 1.93 -15.86
C THR A 154 -9.35 1.23 -16.58
N ALA A 155 -8.87 1.81 -17.66
CA ALA A 155 -7.67 1.41 -18.40
C ALA A 155 -6.93 2.64 -18.94
N GLY A 156 -5.66 2.49 -19.32
CA GLY A 156 -4.87 3.58 -19.90
C GLY A 156 -3.75 4.06 -18.98
N ARG A 157 -3.44 5.37 -19.05
CA ARG A 157 -2.29 5.93 -18.34
C ARG A 157 -2.71 6.77 -17.14
N MET A 158 -1.92 6.70 -16.09
CA MET A 158 -1.80 7.74 -15.09
C MET A 158 -0.54 8.54 -15.42
N THR A 159 -0.58 9.87 -15.30
CA THR A 159 0.54 10.75 -15.61
C THR A 159 1.11 11.35 -14.35
N LEU A 160 2.43 11.25 -14.15
CA LEU A 160 3.12 11.90 -13.05
C LEU A 160 3.13 13.41 -13.29
N GLU A 161 2.53 14.18 -12.39
CA GLU A 161 2.42 15.65 -12.45
C GLU A 161 3.46 16.33 -11.54
N GLU A 162 3.64 15.81 -10.33
CA GLU A 162 4.55 16.39 -9.35
C GLU A 162 5.39 15.31 -8.68
N ARG A 163 6.67 15.59 -8.47
CA ARG A 163 7.61 14.74 -7.73
C ARG A 163 8.64 15.59 -7.00
N ASP A 164 8.83 15.31 -5.71
CA ASP A 164 10.00 15.75 -4.98
C ASP A 164 11.03 14.60 -4.93
N PRO A 165 12.18 14.73 -5.61
CA PRO A 165 13.19 13.67 -5.67
C PRO A 165 13.85 13.37 -4.32
N VAL A 166 13.73 14.24 -3.33
CA VAL A 166 14.25 14.04 -1.95
C VAL A 166 13.37 13.09 -1.15
N ASN A 167 12.08 13.03 -1.45
CA ASN A 167 11.15 12.15 -0.76
C ASN A 167 11.53 10.66 -0.93
N PRO A 168 11.31 9.83 0.10
CA PRO A 168 11.63 8.42 0.04
C PRO A 168 10.74 7.68 -0.97
N THR A 169 11.31 6.65 -1.60
CA THR A 169 10.53 5.69 -2.39
C THR A 169 9.65 4.83 -1.48
N ILE A 170 8.65 4.18 -2.06
CA ILE A 170 7.81 3.21 -1.34
C ILE A 170 8.65 2.06 -0.79
N ALA A 171 9.64 1.57 -1.57
CA ALA A 171 10.59 0.55 -1.11
C ALA A 171 11.40 1.02 0.12
N GLU A 172 11.89 2.25 0.13
CA GLU A 172 12.63 2.83 1.26
C GLU A 172 11.75 2.96 2.52
N VAL A 173 10.50 3.39 2.38
CA VAL A 173 9.54 3.41 3.50
C VAL A 173 9.26 2.01 4.02
N TYR A 174 9.17 1.03 3.13
CA TYR A 174 8.94 -0.36 3.50
C TYR A 174 10.14 -0.95 4.27
N VAL A 175 11.37 -0.70 3.80
CA VAL A 175 12.62 -1.06 4.50
C VAL A 175 12.66 -0.43 5.90
N ALA A 176 12.37 0.87 6.02
CA ALA A 176 12.33 1.56 7.33
C ALA A 176 11.33 0.91 8.31
N SER A 177 10.24 0.32 7.78
CA SER A 177 9.18 -0.27 8.60
C SER A 177 9.50 -1.68 9.11
N PHE A 178 10.14 -2.51 8.28
CA PHE A 178 10.27 -3.94 8.53
C PHE A 178 11.70 -4.41 8.84
N THR A 179 12.71 -3.55 8.72
CA THR A 179 14.08 -3.92 9.07
C THR A 179 14.21 -4.27 10.56
N ASN A 180 14.80 -5.43 10.84
CA ASN A 180 15.19 -5.81 12.18
C ASN A 180 16.52 -5.16 12.56
N VAL A 181 16.45 -3.98 13.19
CA VAL A 181 17.62 -3.16 13.54
C VAL A 181 18.61 -3.88 14.48
N ALA A 182 18.13 -4.84 15.30
CA ALA A 182 18.99 -5.59 16.22
C ALA A 182 19.96 -6.54 15.48
N GLN A 183 19.73 -6.82 14.21
CA GLN A 183 20.57 -7.67 13.37
C GLN A 183 21.55 -6.87 12.48
N LEU A 184 21.51 -5.54 12.56
CA LEU A 184 22.40 -4.66 11.78
C LEU A 184 23.73 -4.45 12.52
N ASP A 185 24.83 -4.44 11.76
CA ASP A 185 26.11 -3.87 12.20
C ASP A 185 25.99 -2.34 12.37
N ASP A 186 27.03 -1.70 12.91
CA ASP A 186 26.97 -0.28 13.26
C ASP A 186 26.78 0.61 12.02
N ASP A 187 27.51 0.36 10.94
CA ASP A 187 27.42 1.15 9.70
C ASP A 187 26.01 1.08 9.08
N ARG A 188 25.44 -0.12 9.04
CA ARG A 188 24.07 -0.33 8.53
C ARG A 188 23.01 0.26 9.46
N ARG A 189 23.31 0.28 10.76
CA ARG A 189 22.40 0.88 11.76
C ARG A 189 22.35 2.40 11.59
N ASP A 190 23.48 3.06 11.37
CA ASP A 190 23.51 4.51 11.11
C ASP A 190 22.80 4.85 9.81
N ALA A 191 23.03 4.09 8.74
CA ALA A 191 22.32 4.25 7.48
C ALA A 191 20.78 4.04 7.63
N TYR A 192 20.36 3.08 8.45
CA TYR A 192 18.96 2.85 8.77
C TYR A 192 18.33 4.05 9.50
N TRP A 193 19.02 4.64 10.49
CA TRP A 193 18.50 5.80 11.22
C TRP A 193 18.37 7.03 10.31
N ALA A 194 19.35 7.26 9.46
CA ALA A 194 19.30 8.34 8.46
C ALA A 194 18.12 8.14 7.48
N LEU A 195 17.88 6.89 7.04
CA LEU A 195 16.72 6.56 6.22
C LEU A 195 15.42 6.82 6.96
N LEU A 196 15.28 6.36 8.21
CA LEU A 196 14.07 6.54 9.01
C LEU A 196 13.77 8.03 9.23
N ASP A 197 14.79 8.84 9.51
CA ASP A 197 14.62 10.29 9.68
C ASP A 197 14.15 10.96 8.38
N ARG A 198 14.69 10.56 7.22
CA ARG A 198 14.22 11.04 5.90
C ARG A 198 12.78 10.60 5.63
N VAL A 199 12.41 9.37 5.97
CA VAL A 199 11.03 8.89 5.84
C VAL A 199 10.07 9.69 6.71
N LEU A 200 10.44 9.95 7.96
CA LEU A 200 9.64 10.74 8.89
C LEU A 200 9.56 12.23 8.51
N ALA A 201 10.53 12.76 7.78
CA ALA A 201 10.51 14.12 7.26
C ALA A 201 9.58 14.32 6.05
N ALA A 202 9.21 13.24 5.32
CA ALA A 202 8.38 13.34 4.11
C ALA A 202 6.96 13.86 4.43
N PRO A 203 6.55 15.08 4.00
CA PRO A 203 5.31 15.72 4.49
C PRO A 203 4.05 14.96 4.06
N ALA A 204 4.09 14.30 2.93
CA ALA A 204 2.96 13.54 2.38
C ALA A 204 2.79 12.13 2.99
N LEU A 205 3.74 11.65 3.82
CA LEU A 205 3.56 10.38 4.53
C LEU A 205 2.31 10.44 5.41
N SER A 206 1.44 9.44 5.31
CA SER A 206 0.20 9.43 6.07
C SER A 206 0.46 9.55 7.57
N ARG A 207 -0.43 10.25 8.27
CA ARG A 207 -0.29 10.46 9.72
C ARG A 207 -0.24 9.15 10.48
N GLN A 208 -1.16 8.23 10.18
CA GLN A 208 -1.22 6.93 10.86
C GLN A 208 0.09 6.14 10.69
N TYR A 209 0.67 6.18 9.48
CA TYR A 209 1.92 5.47 9.19
C TYR A 209 3.10 6.10 9.92
N ARG A 210 3.18 7.42 9.92
CA ARG A 210 4.17 8.23 10.66
C ARG A 210 4.13 7.93 12.16
N ASP A 211 2.95 8.02 12.78
CA ASP A 211 2.75 7.76 14.21
C ASP A 211 3.22 6.33 14.60
N GLY A 212 2.99 5.37 13.71
CA GLY A 212 3.47 3.99 13.85
C GLY A 212 5.00 3.88 13.86
N LEU A 213 5.68 4.53 12.92
CA LEU A 213 7.14 4.55 12.81
C LEU A 213 7.79 5.29 13.99
N GLU A 214 7.27 6.45 14.38
CA GLU A 214 7.75 7.20 15.54
C GLU A 214 7.62 6.41 16.83
N SER A 215 6.49 5.72 17.02
CA SER A 215 6.29 4.85 18.17
C SER A 215 7.27 3.67 18.19
N ALA A 216 7.58 3.10 17.02
CA ALA A 216 8.59 2.05 16.89
C ALA A 216 10.00 2.59 17.17
N LYS A 217 10.33 3.81 16.70
CA LYS A 217 11.60 4.49 16.98
C LYS A 217 11.80 4.67 18.48
N ARG A 218 10.84 5.30 19.18
CA ARG A 218 10.90 5.52 20.63
C ARG A 218 11.14 4.22 21.43
N ARG A 219 10.38 3.15 21.15
CA ARG A 219 10.54 1.85 21.80
C ARG A 219 11.92 1.22 21.60
N ARG A 220 12.57 1.52 20.47
CA ARG A 220 13.94 1.02 20.18
C ARG A 220 15.00 1.83 20.93
N GLU A 221 14.85 3.16 20.96
CA GLU A 221 15.72 4.07 21.72
C GLU A 221 15.70 3.74 23.23
N GLU A 222 14.51 3.54 23.80
CA GLU A 222 14.34 3.13 25.21
C GLU A 222 15.05 1.81 25.54
N ARG A 223 15.00 0.82 24.62
CA ARG A 223 15.67 -0.48 24.81
C ARG A 223 17.19 -0.41 24.68
N ASN A 224 17.71 0.56 23.96
CA ASN A 224 19.16 0.75 23.81
C ASN A 224 19.77 1.61 24.92
N ALA A 225 18.95 2.32 25.72
CA ALA A 225 19.37 3.17 26.83
C ALA A 225 19.36 2.46 28.19
N GLY A 226 18.79 1.27 28.28
CA GLY A 226 18.71 0.44 29.51
C GLY A 226 19.52 -0.82 29.41
#